data_cf0701ff505f3d004604b3bcc43512e5
#
_entry.id   cf0701ff505f3d004604b3bcc43512e5
#
_cell.length_a   1.000
_cell.length_b   1.000
_cell.length_c   1.000
_cell.angle_alpha   90.00
_cell.angle_beta   90.00
_cell.angle_gamma   90.00
#
_symmetry.space_group_name_H-M   'P 1'
#
loop_
_entity.id
_entity.type
_entity.pdbx_description
1 polymer ?
#
loop_
_entity_poly.entity_id
_entity_poly.type
_entity_poly.pdbx_seq_one_letter_code
_entity_poly.pdbx_strand_id
1 'polypeptide(L)'
;NEYVIDLKLKVDISKAAQTDEVTDTVNYAEVHNVIKTEMAIPSKLLEHAGGRIVQKLFETFPDIEEVELRLSKRNPPMGADIDAAGIELYCSRK
;
A
#
# COMPACT_ATOMS: atom_id res chain seq x y z
N ASN A 1 -13.55 -2.45 13.38
CA ASN A 1 -13.43 -2.03 11.97
C ASN A 1 -12.35 -2.85 11.28
N GLU A 2 -12.74 -3.43 10.17
CA GLU A 2 -11.86 -4.29 9.38
C GLU A 2 -11.48 -3.60 8.09
N TYR A 3 -10.19 -3.55 7.81
CA TYR A 3 -9.68 -2.98 6.57
C TYR A 3 -9.18 -4.09 5.66
N VAL A 4 -9.42 -3.92 4.36
CA VAL A 4 -8.88 -4.79 3.33
C VAL A 4 -7.97 -3.95 2.45
N ILE A 5 -6.76 -4.42 2.25
CA ILE A 5 -5.75 -3.70 1.48
C ILE A 5 -5.22 -4.59 0.37
N ASP A 6 -5.40 -4.13 -0.87
CA ASP A 6 -4.81 -4.76 -2.04
C ASP A 6 -3.75 -3.84 -2.59
N LEU A 7 -2.57 -4.37 -2.83
CA LEU A 7 -1.44 -3.56 -3.26
C LEU A 7 -0.77 -4.20 -4.46
N LYS A 8 -0.56 -3.40 -5.50
CA LYS A 8 0.27 -3.79 -6.65
C LYS A 8 1.40 -2.79 -6.79
N LEU A 9 2.59 -3.32 -6.97
CA LEU A 9 3.79 -2.50 -7.10
C LEU A 9 4.45 -2.79 -8.43
N LYS A 10 4.87 -1.74 -9.12
CA LYS A 10 5.81 -1.87 -10.23
C LYS A 10 7.19 -1.56 -9.70
N VAL A 11 8.08 -2.52 -9.80
CA VAL A 11 9.41 -2.46 -9.20
C VAL A 11 10.46 -2.69 -10.27
N ASP A 12 11.56 -1.93 -10.18
CA ASP A 12 12.73 -2.19 -11.02
C ASP A 12 13.42 -3.44 -10.47
N ILE A 13 13.34 -4.53 -11.21
CA ILE A 13 13.91 -5.82 -10.80
C ILE A 13 15.23 -6.13 -11.49
N SER A 14 15.81 -5.18 -12.23
CA SER A 14 16.99 -5.46 -13.05
C SER A 14 18.15 -6.00 -12.23
N LYS A 15 18.39 -5.48 -11.03
CA LYS A 15 19.48 -5.95 -10.18
C LYS A 15 19.16 -7.33 -9.60
N ALA A 16 17.97 -7.54 -9.05
CA ALA A 16 17.58 -8.83 -8.49
C ALA A 16 17.56 -9.93 -9.54
N ALA A 17 17.18 -9.59 -10.78
CA ALA A 17 17.14 -10.54 -11.87
C ALA A 17 18.54 -11.05 -12.23
N GLN A 18 19.58 -10.24 -11.98
CA GLN A 18 20.97 -10.62 -12.24
C GLN A 18 21.60 -11.35 -11.06
N THR A 19 21.30 -10.94 -9.83
CA THR A 19 22.03 -11.40 -8.65
C THR A 19 21.33 -12.51 -7.89
N ASP A 20 20.02 -12.65 -8.06
CA ASP A 20 19.19 -13.57 -7.26
C ASP A 20 19.34 -13.33 -5.74
N GLU A 21 19.64 -12.08 -5.36
CA GLU A 21 19.77 -11.71 -3.95
C GLU A 21 18.49 -11.05 -3.46
N VAL A 22 17.97 -11.52 -2.35
CA VAL A 22 16.74 -11.00 -1.74
C VAL A 22 16.88 -9.51 -1.41
N THR A 23 18.07 -9.07 -1.03
CA THR A 23 18.33 -7.68 -0.67
C THR A 23 18.28 -6.74 -1.88
N ASP A 24 18.30 -7.27 -3.09
CA ASP A 24 18.27 -6.47 -4.32
C ASP A 24 16.88 -6.28 -4.88
N THR A 25 15.85 -6.65 -4.11
CA THR A 25 14.46 -6.44 -4.50
C THR A 25 13.65 -5.96 -3.29
N VAL A 26 12.38 -5.64 -3.53
CA VAL A 26 11.48 -5.22 -2.46
C VAL A 26 11.04 -6.45 -1.68
N ASN A 27 11.24 -6.41 -0.36
CA ASN A 27 10.87 -7.50 0.52
C ASN A 27 9.42 -7.31 0.98
N TYR A 28 8.58 -8.32 0.72
CA TYR A 28 7.16 -8.25 1.07
C TYR A 28 6.91 -8.08 2.56
N ALA A 29 7.76 -8.67 3.40
CA ALA A 29 7.61 -8.54 4.85
C ALA A 29 7.83 -7.08 5.28
N GLU A 30 8.79 -6.40 4.66
CA GLU A 30 9.05 -4.99 4.95
C GLU A 30 7.90 -4.10 4.45
N VAL A 31 7.35 -4.41 3.27
CA VAL A 31 6.17 -3.71 2.75
C VAL A 31 5.00 -3.87 3.71
N HIS A 32 4.78 -5.09 4.18
CA HIS A 32 3.70 -5.37 5.14
C HIS A 32 3.87 -4.55 6.43
N ASN A 33 5.10 -4.44 6.91
CA ASN A 33 5.39 -3.65 8.11
C ASN A 33 5.10 -2.16 7.91
N VAL A 34 5.44 -1.62 6.73
CA VAL A 34 5.12 -0.22 6.42
C VAL A 34 3.62 0.00 6.46
N ILE A 35 2.87 -0.86 5.80
CA ILE A 35 1.41 -0.75 5.76
C ILE A 35 0.83 -0.85 7.18
N LYS A 36 1.27 -1.83 7.95
CA LYS A 36 0.78 -2.05 9.30
C LYS A 36 1.06 -0.83 10.19
N THR A 37 2.26 -0.28 10.08
CA THR A 37 2.66 0.90 10.85
C THR A 37 1.80 2.11 10.50
N GLU A 38 1.60 2.36 9.21
CA GLU A 38 0.81 3.50 8.76
C GLU A 38 -0.67 3.34 9.09
N MET A 39 -1.21 2.13 9.00
CA MET A 39 -2.61 1.88 9.34
C MET A 39 -2.89 1.98 10.83
N ALA A 40 -1.86 1.87 11.68
CA ALA A 40 -2.01 2.07 13.12
C ALA A 40 -2.21 3.53 13.49
N ILE A 41 -1.90 4.46 12.59
CA ILE A 41 -2.08 5.90 12.82
C ILE A 41 -3.50 6.28 12.45
N PRO A 42 -4.29 6.84 13.39
CA PRO A 42 -5.67 7.22 13.08
C PRO A 42 -5.76 8.26 11.98
N SER A 43 -6.71 8.10 11.09
CA SER A 43 -7.04 9.08 10.06
C SER A 43 -8.55 9.16 9.91
N LYS A 44 -9.04 10.35 9.65
CA LYS A 44 -10.47 10.56 9.42
C LYS A 44 -10.89 10.07 8.03
N LEU A 45 -9.96 10.13 7.07
CA LEU A 45 -10.25 9.80 5.67
C LEU A 45 -9.36 8.66 5.21
N LEU A 46 -9.94 7.71 4.48
CA LEU A 46 -9.18 6.65 3.83
C LEU A 46 -8.16 7.22 2.84
N GLU A 47 -8.53 8.31 2.17
CA GLU A 47 -7.65 9.02 1.23
C GLU A 47 -6.36 9.48 1.91
N HIS A 48 -6.46 9.97 3.12
CA HIS A 48 -5.30 10.43 3.88
C HIS A 48 -4.42 9.26 4.28
N ALA A 49 -5.01 8.20 4.79
CA ALA A 49 -4.29 6.98 5.15
C ALA A 49 -3.61 6.37 3.93
N GLY A 50 -4.33 6.27 2.82
CA GLY A 50 -3.77 5.75 1.57
C GLY A 50 -2.62 6.57 1.05
N GLY A 51 -2.74 7.90 1.11
CA GLY A 51 -1.67 8.80 0.70
C GLY A 51 -0.41 8.62 1.53
N ARG A 52 -0.55 8.45 2.84
CA ARG A 52 0.61 8.19 3.72
C ARG A 52 1.29 6.87 3.37
N ILE A 53 0.50 5.82 3.12
CA ILE A 53 1.05 4.52 2.75
C ILE A 53 1.87 4.64 1.47
N VAL A 54 1.31 5.27 0.44
CA VAL A 54 1.99 5.42 -0.84
C VAL A 54 3.28 6.22 -0.67
N GLN A 55 3.22 7.33 0.04
CA GLN A 55 4.39 8.17 0.26
C GLN A 55 5.48 7.41 1.00
N LYS A 56 5.11 6.66 2.04
CA LYS A 56 6.07 5.90 2.83
C LYS A 56 6.71 4.79 2.03
N LEU A 57 5.94 4.14 1.15
CA LEU A 57 6.49 3.11 0.28
C LEU A 57 7.52 3.68 -0.68
N PHE A 58 7.23 4.82 -1.30
CA PHE A 58 8.20 5.48 -2.18
C PHE A 58 9.45 5.93 -1.45
N GLU A 59 9.32 6.41 -0.21
CA GLU A 59 10.47 6.84 0.59
C GLU A 59 11.33 5.66 1.04
N THR A 60 10.69 4.55 1.41
CA THR A 60 11.38 3.40 1.98
C THR A 60 12.02 2.53 0.91
N PHE A 61 11.40 2.42 -0.26
CA PHE A 61 11.82 1.49 -1.31
C PHE A 61 12.09 2.26 -2.61
N PRO A 62 13.35 2.67 -2.84
CA PRO A 62 13.68 3.46 -4.04
C PRO A 62 13.38 2.75 -5.36
N ASP A 63 13.35 1.42 -5.37
CA ASP A 63 13.11 0.65 -6.59
C ASP A 63 11.64 0.59 -6.98
N ILE A 64 10.72 1.07 -6.14
CA ILE A 64 9.31 1.13 -6.50
C ILE A 64 9.10 2.29 -7.47
N GLU A 65 8.56 1.96 -8.63
CA GLU A 65 8.26 2.94 -9.68
C GLU A 65 6.81 3.40 -9.64
N GLU A 66 5.89 2.46 -9.39
CA GLU A 66 4.46 2.74 -9.35
C GLU A 66 3.81 1.96 -8.22
N VAL A 67 2.78 2.56 -7.65
CA VAL A 67 1.97 1.94 -6.61
C VAL A 67 0.51 2.01 -7.01
N GLU A 68 -0.17 0.89 -6.99
CA GLU A 68 -1.61 0.81 -7.13
C GLU A 68 -2.15 0.24 -5.82
N LEU A 69 -2.90 1.04 -5.10
CA LEU A 69 -3.39 0.71 -3.77
C LEU A 69 -4.92 0.74 -3.76
N ARG A 70 -5.51 -0.34 -3.27
CA ARG A 70 -6.93 -0.39 -3.01
C ARG A 70 -7.12 -0.56 -1.50
N LEU A 71 -7.82 0.37 -0.88
CA LEU A 71 -8.02 0.41 0.56
C LEU A 71 -9.51 0.48 0.84
N SER A 72 -10.04 -0.51 1.55
CA SER A 72 -11.46 -0.61 1.84
C SER A 72 -11.69 -0.82 3.33
N LYS A 73 -12.80 -0.30 3.82
CA LYS A 73 -13.27 -0.51 5.17
C LYS A 73 -14.53 -1.37 5.11
N ARG A 74 -14.50 -2.54 5.73
CA ARG A 74 -15.64 -3.43 5.74
C ARG A 74 -16.67 -3.03 6.78
N ASN A 75 -17.90 -3.36 6.48
CA ASN A 75 -19.04 -3.16 7.39
C ASN A 75 -19.10 -1.74 7.94
N PRO A 76 -19.08 -0.73 7.06
CA PRO A 76 -19.27 0.63 7.54
C PRO A 76 -20.63 0.73 8.24
N PRO A 77 -20.72 1.46 9.36
CA PRO A 77 -21.98 1.55 10.13
C PRO A 77 -22.98 2.48 9.45
N MET A 78 -23.47 2.10 8.29
CA MET A 78 -24.32 2.96 7.47
C MET A 78 -25.76 2.49 7.34
N GLY A 79 -26.09 1.36 7.95
CA GLY A 79 -27.44 0.85 7.92
C GLY A 79 -27.95 0.46 6.55
N ALA A 80 -27.07 0.34 5.56
CA ALA A 80 -27.41 -0.04 4.20
C ALA A 80 -26.73 -1.36 3.84
N ASP A 81 -27.19 -1.99 2.75
CA ASP A 81 -26.61 -3.23 2.26
C ASP A 81 -25.29 -2.96 1.55
N ILE A 82 -24.33 -2.41 2.27
CA ILE A 82 -22.99 -2.13 1.75
C ILE A 82 -22.00 -2.99 2.52
N ASP A 83 -21.34 -3.90 1.81
CA ASP A 83 -20.34 -4.78 2.42
C ASP A 83 -19.05 -4.05 2.72
N ALA A 84 -18.68 -3.08 1.88
CA ALA A 84 -17.44 -2.32 2.05
C ALA A 84 -17.53 -1.00 1.32
N ALA A 85 -16.76 -0.05 1.79
CA ALA A 85 -16.54 1.22 1.10
C ALA A 85 -15.04 1.48 1.08
N GLY A 86 -14.54 2.01 -0.02
CA GLY A 86 -13.11 2.19 -0.14
C GLY A 86 -12.68 3.09 -1.28
N ILE A 87 -11.38 3.17 -1.46
CA ILE A 87 -10.73 3.99 -2.46
C ILE A 87 -9.70 3.19 -3.24
N GLU A 88 -9.39 3.66 -4.43
CA GLU A 88 -8.27 3.17 -5.22
C GLU A 88 -7.35 4.34 -5.54
N LEU A 89 -6.06 4.12 -5.35
CA LEU A 89 -5.04 5.10 -5.65
C LEU A 89 -4.06 4.51 -6.64
N TYR A 90 -3.69 5.30 -7.63
CA TYR A 90 -2.62 4.94 -8.55
C TYR A 90 -1.61 6.08 -8.55
N CYS A 91 -0.38 5.78 -8.20
CA CYS A 91 0.68 6.78 -8.11
C CYS A 91 1.94 6.30 -8.79
N SER A 92 2.58 7.18 -9.55
CA SER A 92 3.90 6.93 -10.09
C SER A 92 4.89 7.84 -9.39
N ARG A 93 6.17 7.43 -9.41
CA ARG A 93 7.21 8.21 -8.76
C ARG A 93 7.42 9.58 -9.43
N LYS A 94 7.02 9.67 -10.68
CA LYS A 94 7.13 10.93 -11.41
C LYS A 94 5.80 11.57 -11.68
#